data_2e79e1d158c9b6b269952a784be17881
#
_entry.id   2e79e1d158c9b6b269952a784be17881
#
_cell.length_a   1.000
_cell.length_b   1.000
_cell.length_c   1.000
_cell.angle_alpha   90.00
_cell.angle_beta   90.00
_cell.angle_gamma   90.00
#
_symmetry.space_group_name_H-M   'P 1'
#
loop_
_entity.id
_entity.type
_entity.pdbx_description
1 polymer ?
#
loop_
_entity_poly.entity_id
_entity_poly.type
_entity_poly.pdbx_seq_one_letter_code
_entity_poly.pdbx_strand_id
1 'polypeptide(L)'
;RAGFANIEAASFVSPKWVPQMATSTEVMAGITRRPGAIYSALTPNMQGFEAALAAGAREVAVFGAASESFSQKNINCSIAESLERFRPIVEAAKAAEIKVRGYVSCVLGCPYEGEVPPLAVADVAQALIDMGCYEVSLGDTIGVGTPERTKDMIEAVARRIPLKKIAGHYHDTYGMAAASIYASL
;
A
#
# COMPACT_ATOMS: atom_id res chain seq x y z
N ARG A 1 -16.86 14.60 6.76
CA ARG A 1 -16.78 15.89 7.48
C ARG A 1 -15.33 16.32 7.76
N ALA A 2 -14.37 15.39 7.78
CA ALA A 2 -12.95 15.68 7.99
C ALA A 2 -12.23 16.31 6.78
N GLY A 3 -12.88 16.39 5.61
CA GLY A 3 -12.31 17.06 4.43
C GLY A 3 -11.35 16.22 3.57
N PHE A 4 -11.19 14.92 3.86
CA PHE A 4 -10.32 14.06 3.05
C PHE A 4 -10.79 13.97 1.60
N ALA A 5 -9.82 14.08 0.68
CA ALA A 5 -10.05 13.93 -0.76
C ALA A 5 -9.86 12.48 -1.24
N ASN A 6 -9.07 11.69 -0.53
CA ASN A 6 -8.81 10.28 -0.86
C ASN A 6 -9.21 9.41 0.32
N ILE A 7 -9.99 8.36 0.06
CA ILE A 7 -10.51 7.46 1.08
C ILE A 7 -10.38 6.02 0.54
N GLU A 8 -9.57 5.20 1.18
CA GLU A 8 -9.61 3.77 0.91
C GLU A 8 -10.81 3.17 1.64
N ALA A 9 -11.80 2.72 0.89
CA ALA A 9 -13.12 2.38 1.40
C ALA A 9 -13.34 0.87 1.56
N ALA A 10 -12.56 0.05 0.86
CA ALA A 10 -12.75 -1.40 0.86
C ALA A 10 -11.46 -2.15 0.52
N SER A 11 -11.45 -3.45 0.82
CA SER A 11 -10.37 -4.36 0.47
C SER A 11 -10.95 -5.63 -0.14
N PHE A 12 -10.58 -5.91 -1.39
CA PHE A 12 -11.05 -7.08 -2.13
C PHE A 12 -10.11 -8.28 -1.96
N VAL A 13 -9.68 -8.51 -0.72
CA VAL A 13 -8.97 -9.72 -0.30
C VAL A 13 -9.93 -10.89 -0.17
N SER A 14 -9.40 -12.12 -0.20
CA SER A 14 -10.23 -13.31 -0.07
C SER A 14 -10.97 -13.36 1.26
N PRO A 15 -12.30 -13.43 1.30
CA PRO A 15 -13.06 -13.52 2.54
C PRO A 15 -12.82 -14.83 3.32
N LYS A 16 -12.22 -15.84 2.69
CA LYS A 16 -11.77 -17.05 3.38
C LYS A 16 -10.63 -16.78 4.35
N TRP A 17 -9.77 -15.81 4.03
CA TRP A 17 -8.62 -15.42 4.85
C TRP A 17 -8.94 -14.21 5.75
N VAL A 18 -9.77 -13.29 5.28
CA VAL A 18 -10.16 -12.08 6.00
C VAL A 18 -11.69 -11.94 5.95
N PRO A 19 -12.44 -12.67 6.77
CA PRO A 19 -13.91 -12.64 6.76
C PRO A 19 -14.52 -11.25 6.97
N GLN A 20 -13.81 -10.37 7.68
CA GLN A 20 -14.23 -8.99 7.94
C GLN A 20 -14.36 -8.16 6.65
N MET A 21 -13.70 -8.56 5.56
CA MET A 21 -13.75 -7.88 4.26
C MET A 21 -14.77 -8.49 3.28
N ALA A 22 -15.58 -9.45 3.74
CA ALA A 22 -16.55 -10.15 2.88
C ALA A 22 -17.59 -9.21 2.24
N THR A 23 -17.91 -8.10 2.91
CA THR A 23 -18.90 -7.10 2.46
C THR A 23 -18.31 -5.92 1.69
N SER A 24 -17.07 -6.02 1.19
CA SER A 24 -16.40 -4.92 0.49
C SER A 24 -17.18 -4.43 -0.75
N THR A 25 -17.83 -5.34 -1.46
CA THR A 25 -18.67 -5.00 -2.62
C THR A 25 -19.88 -4.15 -2.21
N GLU A 26 -20.60 -4.58 -1.17
CA GLU A 26 -21.76 -3.87 -0.63
C GLU A 26 -21.39 -2.50 -0.06
N VAL A 27 -20.26 -2.40 0.63
CA VAL A 27 -19.72 -1.13 1.12
C VAL A 27 -19.45 -0.18 -0.04
N MET A 28 -18.70 -0.63 -1.05
CA MET A 28 -18.36 0.21 -2.21
C MET A 28 -19.59 0.63 -3.03
N ALA A 29 -20.62 -0.22 -3.12
CA ALA A 29 -21.86 0.08 -3.81
C ALA A 29 -22.77 1.03 -3.00
N GLY A 30 -22.76 0.91 -1.66
CA GLY A 30 -23.67 1.62 -0.76
C GLY A 30 -23.17 2.99 -0.27
N ILE A 31 -21.88 3.31 -0.38
CA ILE A 31 -21.35 4.58 0.09
C ILE A 31 -21.84 5.76 -0.77
N THR A 32 -22.24 6.85 -0.11
CA THR A 32 -22.51 8.11 -0.78
C THR A 32 -21.21 8.77 -1.20
N ARG A 33 -20.95 8.83 -2.50
CA ARG A 33 -19.72 9.40 -3.07
C ARG A 33 -19.83 10.93 -3.13
N ARG A 34 -18.88 11.62 -2.49
CA ARG A 34 -18.80 13.09 -2.56
C ARG A 34 -18.14 13.53 -3.87
N PRO A 35 -18.62 14.60 -4.51
CA PRO A 35 -17.90 15.24 -5.61
C PRO A 35 -16.47 15.64 -5.16
N GLY A 36 -15.49 15.34 -6.01
CA GLY A 36 -14.08 15.66 -5.74
C GLY A 36 -13.36 14.70 -4.77
N ALA A 37 -14.05 13.68 -4.24
CA ALA A 37 -13.39 12.64 -3.43
C ALA A 37 -13.18 11.36 -4.25
N ILE A 38 -12.01 10.76 -4.08
CA ILE A 38 -11.61 9.48 -4.67
C ILE A 38 -11.84 8.39 -3.64
N TYR A 39 -12.50 7.30 -4.04
CA TYR A 39 -12.73 6.13 -3.22
C TYR A 39 -11.95 4.97 -3.83
N SER A 40 -10.86 4.59 -3.17
CA SER A 40 -9.98 3.52 -3.59
C SER A 40 -10.30 2.20 -2.90
N ALA A 41 -9.75 1.12 -3.44
CA ALA A 41 -9.87 -0.22 -2.88
C ALA A 41 -8.55 -0.98 -2.99
N LEU A 42 -8.24 -1.78 -1.96
CA LEU A 42 -7.11 -2.69 -1.97
C LEU A 42 -7.43 -3.94 -2.81
N THR A 43 -6.51 -4.32 -3.71
CA THR A 43 -6.71 -5.42 -4.65
C THR A 43 -5.47 -6.32 -4.70
N PRO A 44 -5.52 -7.55 -4.13
CA PRO A 44 -4.36 -8.44 -4.04
C PRO A 44 -4.08 -9.23 -5.31
N ASN A 45 -5.05 -9.34 -6.22
CA ASN A 45 -5.00 -10.15 -7.44
C ASN A 45 -6.03 -9.67 -8.47
N MET A 46 -6.01 -10.26 -9.66
CA MET A 46 -6.92 -9.89 -10.75
C MET A 46 -8.40 -10.04 -10.38
N GLN A 47 -8.78 -11.09 -9.67
CA GLN A 47 -10.17 -11.29 -9.22
C GLN A 47 -10.63 -10.14 -8.31
N GLY A 48 -9.76 -9.72 -7.36
CA GLY A 48 -10.04 -8.56 -6.50
C GLY A 48 -10.11 -7.26 -7.29
N PHE A 49 -9.24 -7.09 -8.28
CA PHE A 49 -9.25 -5.92 -9.17
C PHE A 49 -10.57 -5.81 -9.96
N GLU A 50 -10.98 -6.89 -10.61
CA GLU A 50 -12.25 -6.93 -11.39
C GLU A 50 -13.46 -6.65 -10.50
N ALA A 51 -13.51 -7.24 -9.30
CA ALA A 51 -14.58 -6.99 -8.33
C ALA A 51 -14.58 -5.53 -7.84
N ALA A 52 -13.42 -4.93 -7.59
CA ALA A 52 -13.30 -3.53 -7.20
C ALA A 52 -13.81 -2.58 -8.30
N LEU A 53 -13.45 -2.85 -9.56
CA LEU A 53 -13.94 -2.08 -10.70
C LEU A 53 -15.46 -2.19 -10.83
N ALA A 54 -16.00 -3.40 -10.78
CA ALA A 54 -17.44 -3.64 -10.86
C ALA A 54 -18.21 -2.93 -9.72
N ALA A 55 -17.60 -2.82 -8.54
CA ALA A 55 -18.13 -2.05 -7.40
C ALA A 55 -17.91 -0.53 -7.51
N GLY A 56 -17.29 -0.06 -8.59
CA GLY A 56 -17.11 1.36 -8.91
C GLY A 56 -15.90 2.01 -8.23
N ALA A 57 -14.84 1.26 -7.91
CA ALA A 57 -13.57 1.84 -7.50
C ALA A 57 -12.99 2.71 -8.63
N ARG A 58 -12.46 3.88 -8.29
CA ARG A 58 -11.81 4.82 -9.22
C ARG A 58 -10.30 4.82 -9.11
N GLU A 59 -9.80 4.14 -8.10
CA GLU A 59 -8.39 3.94 -7.83
C GLU A 59 -8.26 2.60 -7.10
N VAL A 60 -7.19 1.87 -7.35
CA VAL A 60 -6.89 0.62 -6.65
C VAL A 60 -5.49 0.65 -6.05
N ALA A 61 -5.25 -0.22 -5.09
CA ALA A 61 -3.93 -0.38 -4.49
C ALA A 61 -3.48 -1.84 -4.52
N VAL A 62 -2.17 -2.02 -4.74
CA VAL A 62 -1.45 -3.28 -4.57
C VAL A 62 -0.49 -3.16 -3.37
N PHE A 63 -0.13 -4.25 -2.72
CA PHE A 63 0.62 -4.20 -1.48
C PHE A 63 1.71 -5.27 -1.39
N GLY A 64 2.94 -4.84 -1.56
CA GLY A 64 4.14 -5.63 -1.31
C GLY A 64 4.67 -5.43 0.13
N ALA A 65 5.83 -6.01 0.39
CA ALA A 65 6.56 -5.84 1.64
C ALA A 65 8.05 -5.73 1.39
N ALA A 66 8.79 -5.12 2.33
CA ALA A 66 10.24 -5.07 2.30
C ALA A 66 10.90 -6.20 3.11
N SER A 67 10.13 -7.21 3.52
CA SER A 67 10.54 -8.39 4.28
C SER A 67 10.00 -9.66 3.62
N GLU A 68 10.88 -10.61 3.34
CA GLU A 68 10.51 -11.89 2.73
C GLU A 68 9.61 -12.73 3.65
N SER A 69 9.95 -12.81 4.94
CA SER A 69 9.14 -13.56 5.90
C SER A 69 7.73 -12.95 6.06
N PHE A 70 7.62 -11.62 6.00
CA PHE A 70 6.31 -10.97 6.04
C PHE A 70 5.52 -11.25 4.76
N SER A 71 6.15 -11.16 3.59
CA SER A 71 5.51 -11.48 2.31
C SER A 71 4.95 -12.91 2.33
N GLN A 72 5.78 -13.89 2.72
CA GLN A 72 5.37 -15.29 2.84
C GLN A 72 4.16 -15.49 3.78
N LYS A 73 4.19 -14.85 4.95
CA LYS A 73 3.12 -15.02 5.95
C LYS A 73 1.85 -14.25 5.60
N ASN A 74 1.97 -13.09 4.97
CA ASN A 74 0.86 -12.20 4.68
C ASN A 74 0.12 -12.56 3.38
N ILE A 75 0.86 -12.88 2.33
CA ILE A 75 0.30 -13.14 0.99
C ILE A 75 0.78 -14.45 0.35
N ASN A 76 1.45 -15.30 1.13
CA ASN A 76 1.91 -16.63 0.75
C ASN A 76 2.74 -16.65 -0.56
N CYS A 77 3.69 -15.74 -0.68
CA CYS A 77 4.67 -15.71 -1.77
C CYS A 77 5.89 -14.85 -1.40
N SER A 78 6.99 -14.99 -2.16
CA SER A 78 8.15 -14.13 -2.05
C SER A 78 7.86 -12.71 -2.50
N ILE A 79 8.74 -11.76 -2.18
CA ILE A 79 8.65 -10.38 -2.68
C ILE A 79 8.64 -10.38 -4.21
N ALA A 80 9.55 -11.13 -4.84
CA ALA A 80 9.64 -11.21 -6.30
C ALA A 80 8.35 -11.76 -6.94
N GLU A 81 7.80 -12.85 -6.40
CA GLU A 81 6.53 -13.41 -6.85
C GLU A 81 5.36 -12.46 -6.64
N SER A 82 5.36 -11.66 -5.56
CA SER A 82 4.33 -10.65 -5.32
C SER A 82 4.34 -9.56 -6.41
N LEU A 83 5.51 -9.08 -6.78
CA LEU A 83 5.66 -8.09 -7.86
C LEU A 83 5.17 -8.64 -9.20
N GLU A 84 5.49 -9.89 -9.55
CA GLU A 84 4.97 -10.52 -10.78
C GLU A 84 3.45 -10.72 -10.72
N ARG A 85 2.88 -11.00 -9.55
CA ARG A 85 1.43 -11.11 -9.34
C ARG A 85 0.70 -9.77 -9.52
N PHE A 86 1.36 -8.65 -9.20
CA PHE A 86 0.76 -7.31 -9.36
C PHE A 86 0.85 -6.76 -10.78
N ARG A 87 1.80 -7.21 -11.58
CA ARG A 87 2.00 -6.75 -12.97
C ARG A 87 0.72 -6.77 -13.81
N PRO A 88 -0.03 -7.88 -13.93
CA PRO A 88 -1.28 -7.91 -14.70
C PRO A 88 -2.34 -6.95 -14.16
N ILE A 89 -2.38 -6.71 -12.84
CA ILE A 89 -3.31 -5.73 -12.24
C ILE A 89 -2.99 -4.33 -12.74
N VAL A 90 -1.71 -3.94 -12.70
CA VAL A 90 -1.28 -2.59 -13.11
C VAL A 90 -1.49 -2.40 -14.62
N GLU A 91 -1.23 -3.43 -15.44
CA GLU A 91 -1.49 -3.40 -16.88
C GLU A 91 -2.99 -3.24 -17.20
N ALA A 92 -3.85 -4.02 -16.54
CA ALA A 92 -5.30 -3.91 -16.68
C ALA A 92 -5.84 -2.58 -16.19
N ALA A 93 -5.33 -2.08 -15.06
CA ALA A 93 -5.69 -0.76 -14.52
C ALA A 93 -5.31 0.37 -15.49
N LYS A 94 -4.12 0.29 -16.09
CA LYS A 94 -3.68 1.25 -17.11
C LYS A 94 -4.60 1.23 -18.34
N ALA A 95 -5.00 0.06 -18.80
CA ALA A 95 -5.93 -0.08 -19.92
C ALA A 95 -7.33 0.46 -19.59
N ALA A 96 -7.73 0.41 -18.34
CA ALA A 96 -9.00 0.94 -17.83
C ALA A 96 -8.93 2.41 -17.36
N GLU A 97 -7.79 3.09 -17.52
CA GLU A 97 -7.51 4.44 -17.01
C GLU A 97 -7.70 4.60 -15.50
N ILE A 98 -7.48 3.51 -14.76
CA ILE A 98 -7.53 3.44 -13.29
C ILE A 98 -6.12 3.64 -12.73
N LYS A 99 -5.97 4.53 -11.75
CA LYS A 99 -4.69 4.72 -11.06
C LYS A 99 -4.43 3.59 -10.08
N VAL A 100 -3.16 3.19 -9.98
CA VAL A 100 -2.70 2.18 -9.03
C VAL A 100 -1.74 2.81 -8.03
N ARG A 101 -2.01 2.66 -6.74
CA ARG A 101 -1.13 3.00 -5.64
C ARG A 101 -0.39 1.74 -5.18
N GLY A 102 0.91 1.86 -4.89
CA GLY A 102 1.68 0.77 -4.31
C GLY A 102 1.81 0.95 -2.79
N TYR A 103 1.67 -0.12 -2.01
CA TYR A 103 2.04 -0.14 -0.60
C TYR A 103 3.29 -0.99 -0.39
N VAL A 104 4.18 -0.52 0.49
CA VAL A 104 5.34 -1.29 0.96
C VAL A 104 5.22 -1.45 2.47
N SER A 105 4.95 -2.67 2.92
CA SER A 105 4.86 -3.00 4.35
C SER A 105 6.24 -3.26 4.96
N CYS A 106 6.33 -3.16 6.28
CA CYS A 106 7.51 -3.44 7.08
C CYS A 106 8.72 -2.53 6.78
N VAL A 107 8.49 -1.25 6.44
CA VAL A 107 9.58 -0.34 6.04
C VAL A 107 10.52 0.08 7.19
N LEU A 108 10.10 -0.03 8.44
CA LEU A 108 10.89 0.33 9.63
C LEU A 108 11.12 -0.84 10.59
N GLY A 109 10.56 -2.00 10.26
CA GLY A 109 10.73 -3.23 11.02
C GLY A 109 9.71 -4.29 10.67
N CYS A 110 10.10 -5.54 10.82
CA CYS A 110 9.30 -6.72 10.54
C CYS A 110 9.06 -7.53 11.83
N PRO A 111 7.83 -8.02 12.10
CA PRO A 111 7.54 -8.82 13.29
C PRO A 111 8.22 -10.20 13.28
N TYR A 112 8.77 -10.63 12.14
CA TYR A 112 9.39 -11.95 11.97
C TYR A 112 10.90 -11.89 11.78
N GLU A 113 11.41 -10.89 11.04
CA GLU A 113 12.84 -10.73 10.71
C GLU A 113 13.53 -9.67 11.56
N GLY A 114 12.77 -8.83 12.28
CA GLY A 114 13.31 -7.71 13.04
C GLY A 114 13.64 -6.52 12.16
N GLU A 115 14.89 -6.14 12.05
CA GLU A 115 15.32 -4.97 11.28
C GLU A 115 15.17 -5.20 9.76
N VAL A 116 14.73 -4.14 9.08
CA VAL A 116 14.59 -4.10 7.60
C VAL A 116 15.51 -3.01 7.08
N PRO A 117 16.47 -3.34 6.21
CA PRO A 117 17.37 -2.34 5.65
C PRO A 117 16.63 -1.32 4.78
N PRO A 118 16.91 0.00 4.88
CA PRO A 118 16.31 1.03 4.04
C PRO A 118 16.47 0.78 2.53
N LEU A 119 17.55 0.13 2.11
CA LEU A 119 17.77 -0.23 0.70
C LEU A 119 16.79 -1.27 0.20
N ALA A 120 16.40 -2.26 1.03
CA ALA A 120 15.37 -3.24 0.67
C ALA A 120 14.01 -2.56 0.44
N VAL A 121 13.68 -1.54 1.25
CA VAL A 121 12.48 -0.71 1.05
C VAL A 121 12.56 0.04 -0.28
N ALA A 122 13.71 0.64 -0.57
CA ALA A 122 13.94 1.39 -1.82
C ALA A 122 13.84 0.48 -3.06
N ASP A 123 14.31 -0.78 -2.99
CA ASP A 123 14.21 -1.75 -4.08
C ASP A 123 12.75 -2.07 -4.42
N VAL A 124 11.93 -2.37 -3.43
CA VAL A 124 10.51 -2.68 -3.64
C VAL A 124 9.72 -1.44 -4.09
N ALA A 125 10.01 -0.28 -3.49
CA ALA A 125 9.36 0.98 -3.86
C ALA A 125 9.66 1.33 -5.33
N GLN A 126 10.92 1.21 -5.77
CA GLN A 126 11.31 1.43 -7.16
C GLN A 126 10.60 0.47 -8.11
N ALA A 127 10.57 -0.83 -7.78
CA ALA A 127 9.91 -1.83 -8.61
C ALA A 127 8.41 -1.52 -8.81
N LEU A 128 7.70 -1.06 -7.78
CA LEU A 128 6.29 -0.66 -7.89
C LEU A 128 6.11 0.60 -8.76
N ILE A 129 7.00 1.59 -8.64
CA ILE A 129 6.96 2.79 -9.50
C ILE A 129 7.25 2.43 -10.96
N ASP A 130 8.26 1.58 -11.21
CA ASP A 130 8.63 1.15 -12.57
C ASP A 130 7.53 0.29 -13.22
N MET A 131 6.80 -0.46 -12.41
CA MET A 131 5.63 -1.21 -12.85
C MET A 131 4.49 -0.30 -13.33
N GLY A 132 4.38 0.91 -12.78
CA GLY A 132 3.38 1.90 -13.16
C GLY A 132 2.52 2.45 -12.02
N CYS A 133 2.84 2.15 -10.76
CA CYS A 133 2.19 2.81 -9.63
C CYS A 133 2.48 4.32 -9.67
N TYR A 134 1.46 5.13 -9.44
CA TYR A 134 1.63 6.59 -9.46
C TYR A 134 2.32 7.12 -8.20
N GLU A 135 2.19 6.40 -7.08
CA GLU A 135 2.71 6.72 -5.76
C GLU A 135 2.98 5.43 -4.98
N VAL A 136 3.95 5.45 -4.08
CA VAL A 136 4.16 4.39 -3.09
C VAL A 136 3.95 4.91 -1.68
N SER A 137 3.24 4.13 -0.86
CA SER A 137 3.00 4.38 0.56
C SER A 137 3.88 3.46 1.39
N LEU A 138 4.75 4.06 2.20
CA LEU A 138 5.74 3.38 3.01
C LEU A 138 5.17 3.11 4.41
N GLY A 139 4.87 1.85 4.72
CA GLY A 139 4.14 1.43 5.91
C GLY A 139 5.04 0.95 7.05
N ASP A 140 5.05 1.68 8.18
CA ASP A 140 5.55 1.18 9.46
C ASP A 140 4.50 0.23 10.06
N THR A 141 4.52 -1.01 9.58
CA THR A 141 3.48 -2.01 9.82
C THR A 141 3.25 -2.33 11.29
N ILE A 142 4.29 -2.29 12.10
CA ILE A 142 4.23 -2.62 13.53
C ILE A 142 4.45 -1.40 14.44
N GLY A 143 4.63 -0.21 13.87
CA GLY A 143 4.74 1.05 14.59
C GLY A 143 6.00 1.19 15.43
N VAL A 144 7.12 0.57 15.00
CA VAL A 144 8.41 0.59 15.72
C VAL A 144 9.37 1.67 15.21
N GLY A 145 8.93 2.47 14.25
CA GLY A 145 9.72 3.55 13.67
C GLY A 145 10.04 4.64 14.68
N THR A 146 11.24 5.20 14.55
CA THR A 146 11.64 6.45 15.21
C THR A 146 11.81 7.56 14.17
N PRO A 147 11.77 8.84 14.56
CA PRO A 147 11.98 9.95 13.64
C PRO A 147 13.25 9.83 12.80
N GLU A 148 14.36 9.43 13.41
CA GLU A 148 15.65 9.27 12.74
C GLU A 148 15.61 8.14 11.70
N ARG A 149 15.16 6.94 12.11
CA ARG A 149 15.00 5.80 11.18
C ARG A 149 14.03 6.11 10.05
N THR A 150 13.00 6.91 10.33
CA THR A 150 12.05 7.36 9.30
C THR A 150 12.73 8.24 8.26
N LYS A 151 13.58 9.19 8.68
CA LYS A 151 14.37 10.02 7.76
C LYS A 151 15.32 9.18 6.91
N ASP A 152 16.08 8.30 7.52
CA ASP A 152 17.03 7.42 6.81
C ASP A 152 16.33 6.58 5.74
N MET A 153 15.18 6.04 6.07
CA MET A 153 14.36 5.23 5.15
C MET A 153 13.84 6.09 3.99
N ILE A 154 13.27 7.26 4.27
CA ILE A 154 12.78 8.16 3.23
C ILE A 154 13.92 8.66 2.34
N GLU A 155 15.07 9.01 2.89
CA GLU A 155 16.25 9.41 2.13
C GLU A 155 16.73 8.30 1.20
N ALA A 156 16.76 7.05 1.67
CA ALA A 156 17.15 5.91 0.84
C ALA A 156 16.19 5.73 -0.35
N VAL A 157 14.89 5.85 -0.12
CA VAL A 157 13.87 5.75 -1.17
C VAL A 157 13.94 6.96 -2.11
N ALA A 158 14.11 8.18 -1.58
CA ALA A 158 14.17 9.41 -2.36
C ALA A 158 15.39 9.52 -3.29
N ARG A 159 16.46 8.75 -3.04
CA ARG A 159 17.58 8.62 -3.98
C ARG A 159 17.20 7.89 -5.27
N ARG A 160 16.09 7.18 -5.30
CA ARG A 160 15.63 6.37 -6.45
C ARG A 160 14.37 6.91 -7.10
N ILE A 161 13.43 7.39 -6.30
CA ILE A 161 12.13 7.88 -6.80
C ILE A 161 11.87 9.32 -6.32
N PRO A 162 11.16 10.14 -7.10
CA PRO A 162 10.85 11.51 -6.70
C PRO A 162 10.01 11.58 -5.42
N LEU A 163 10.33 12.49 -4.50
CA LEU A 163 9.60 12.72 -3.25
C LEU A 163 8.09 12.83 -3.43
N LYS A 164 7.63 13.51 -4.49
CA LYS A 164 6.21 13.67 -4.81
C LYS A 164 5.46 12.36 -5.09
N LYS A 165 6.18 11.24 -5.21
CA LYS A 165 5.64 9.90 -5.39
C LYS A 165 5.75 9.04 -4.12
N ILE A 166 6.18 9.63 -3.00
CA ILE A 166 6.33 8.95 -1.72
C ILE A 166 5.25 9.45 -0.76
N ALA A 167 4.56 8.53 -0.11
CA ALA A 167 3.67 8.79 1.00
C ALA A 167 4.10 7.99 2.23
N GLY A 168 3.89 8.50 3.42
CA GLY A 168 4.13 7.80 4.67
C GLY A 168 2.84 7.21 5.25
N HIS A 169 2.94 6.06 5.91
CA HIS A 169 1.88 5.39 6.63
C HIS A 169 2.45 4.84 7.94
N TYR A 170 2.12 5.46 9.07
CA TYR A 170 2.72 5.14 10.35
C TYR A 170 1.67 4.68 11.35
N HIS A 171 1.88 3.46 11.91
CA HIS A 171 1.06 2.97 13.01
C HIS A 171 1.52 3.57 14.33
N ASP A 172 0.58 3.85 15.21
CA ASP A 172 0.83 4.50 16.50
C ASP A 172 0.96 3.52 17.68
N THR A 173 1.49 2.33 17.41
CA THR A 173 1.60 1.24 18.40
C THR A 173 2.36 1.67 19.66
N TYR A 174 3.39 2.48 19.49
CA TYR A 174 4.22 2.99 20.62
C TYR A 174 4.14 4.53 20.77
N GLY A 175 3.12 5.17 20.22
CA GLY A 175 2.92 6.60 20.34
C GLY A 175 3.87 7.45 19.49
N MET A 176 4.50 6.88 18.46
CA MET A 176 5.53 7.55 17.65
C MET A 176 5.05 8.01 16.28
N ALA A 177 3.80 7.69 15.88
CA ALA A 177 3.32 8.02 14.55
C ALA A 177 3.38 9.51 14.23
N ALA A 178 2.96 10.37 15.13
CA ALA A 178 3.00 11.83 14.94
C ALA A 178 4.43 12.35 14.76
N ALA A 179 5.40 11.82 15.53
CA ALA A 179 6.81 12.18 15.41
C ALA A 179 7.40 11.71 14.07
N SER A 180 7.05 10.50 13.62
CA SER A 180 7.46 9.96 12.32
C SER A 180 6.85 10.74 11.15
N ILE A 181 5.57 11.13 11.25
CA ILE A 181 4.93 12.02 10.26
C ILE A 181 5.69 13.35 10.17
N TYR A 182 5.98 13.99 11.31
CA TYR A 182 6.74 15.25 11.31
C TYR A 182 8.14 15.09 10.73
N ALA A 183 8.80 13.97 10.99
CA ALA A 183 10.13 13.66 10.44
C ALA A 183 10.10 13.40 8.91
N SER A 184 8.93 13.12 8.35
CA SER A 184 8.74 12.85 6.91
C SER A 184 8.54 14.12 6.07
N LEU A 185 8.33 15.26 6.72
CA LEU A 185 8.11 16.56 6.06
C LEU A 185 9.43 17.27 5.75
#